data_6cb5876a42b09564d0c9a9164bc9f253
#
_entry.id   6cb5876a42b09564d0c9a9164bc9f253
#
_cell.length_a   1.000
_cell.length_b   1.000
_cell.length_c   1.000
_cell.angle_alpha   90.00
_cell.angle_beta   90.00
_cell.angle_gamma   90.00
#
_symmetry.space_group_name_H-M   'P 1'
#
loop_
_entity.id
_entity.type
_entity.pdbx_description
1 polymer ?
#
loop_
_entity_poly.entity_id
_entity_poly.type
_entity_poly.pdbx_seq_one_letter_code
_entity_poly.pdbx_strand_id
1 'polypeptide(L)'
;GIPTTGGKEKADKREAVEQTKYKVPVAGAHEAMMQGRFSPTWESLKGYETPEWFRNAKFGIWAHWGPQCVEGSGDWMAREMYIEGSKAWKHHREHYGHQAEVGFKDILPLFKAENWDPDKLVAYYKSIGAQYFFALGNHHDNFDLWDSKYQPWNSMNIGPHKDILRGWADAARRHGLRFGVS
;
A
#
# COMPACT_ATOMS: atom_id res chain seq x y z
N GLY A 1 40.24 -8.81 -4.73
CA GLY A 1 39.27 -9.60 -3.99
C GLY A 1 38.56 -8.73 -2.97
N ILE A 2 37.27 -8.44 -3.21
CA ILE A 2 36.41 -7.74 -2.25
C ILE A 2 35.74 -8.82 -1.41
N PRO A 3 35.71 -8.75 -0.08
CA PRO A 3 35.10 -9.78 0.75
C PRO A 3 33.58 -9.75 0.64
N THR A 4 32.98 -10.87 0.25
CA THR A 4 31.54 -11.09 0.12
C THR A 4 30.83 -11.43 1.44
N THR A 5 31.30 -10.91 2.57
CA THR A 5 30.74 -11.24 3.89
C THR A 5 29.46 -10.44 4.26
N GLY A 6 29.14 -9.35 3.55
CA GLY A 6 28.01 -8.51 3.89
C GLY A 6 26.62 -9.06 3.51
N GLY A 7 26.55 -10.00 2.56
CA GLY A 7 25.28 -10.52 2.06
C GLY A 7 24.60 -11.54 2.99
N LYS A 8 25.37 -12.46 3.54
CA LYS A 8 24.84 -13.51 4.46
C LYS A 8 24.35 -12.93 5.78
N GLU A 9 25.10 -11.98 6.36
CA GLU A 9 24.71 -11.36 7.63
C GLU A 9 23.45 -10.49 7.51
N LYS A 10 23.23 -9.86 6.33
CA LYS A 10 22.00 -9.12 6.06
C LYS A 10 20.79 -10.04 5.78
N ALA A 11 21.00 -11.19 5.15
CA ALA A 11 19.98 -12.19 4.94
C ALA A 11 19.52 -12.83 6.25
N ASP A 12 20.44 -13.23 7.11
CA ASP A 12 20.15 -13.83 8.43
C ASP A 12 19.40 -12.87 9.35
N LYS A 13 19.73 -11.58 9.34
CA LYS A 13 19.00 -10.56 10.12
C LYS A 13 17.58 -10.33 9.57
N ARG A 14 17.38 -10.42 8.27
CA ARG A 14 16.06 -10.32 7.62
C ARG A 14 15.19 -11.52 7.93
N GLU A 15 15.73 -12.72 7.84
CA GLU A 15 15.03 -13.96 8.18
C GLU A 15 14.59 -13.99 9.66
N ALA A 16 15.43 -13.51 10.55
CA ALA A 16 15.11 -13.38 11.98
C ALA A 16 13.99 -12.36 12.25
N VAL A 17 13.89 -11.29 11.48
CA VAL A 17 12.80 -10.30 11.59
C VAL A 17 11.49 -10.87 11.07
N GLU A 18 11.52 -11.68 10.02
CA GLU A 18 10.34 -12.33 9.44
C GLU A 18 9.74 -13.40 10.34
N GLN A 19 10.55 -14.17 11.04
CA GLN A 19 10.08 -15.35 11.79
C GLN A 19 9.57 -15.05 13.21
N THR A 20 9.91 -13.91 13.82
CA THR A 20 9.77 -13.76 15.26
C THR A 20 8.64 -12.88 15.77
N LYS A 21 7.92 -12.13 14.94
CA LYS A 21 7.01 -11.09 15.47
C LYS A 21 5.54 -11.13 15.03
N TYR A 22 5.18 -11.83 13.97
CA TYR A 22 3.85 -11.62 13.39
C TYR A 22 3.02 -12.91 13.40
N LYS A 23 2.11 -12.99 14.36
CA LYS A 23 1.08 -14.02 14.34
C LYS A 23 0.00 -13.59 13.37
N VAL A 24 -0.03 -14.22 12.21
CA VAL A 24 -1.13 -14.08 11.27
C VAL A 24 -2.23 -15.05 11.69
N PRO A 25 -3.51 -14.65 11.75
CA PRO A 25 -4.61 -15.57 11.98
C PRO A 25 -4.57 -16.71 10.98
N VAL A 26 -4.83 -17.93 11.45
CA VAL A 26 -4.86 -19.10 10.58
C VAL A 26 -5.95 -18.91 9.52
N ALA A 27 -5.62 -19.16 8.25
CA ALA A 27 -6.57 -19.14 7.17
C ALA A 27 -7.80 -20.02 7.51
N GLY A 28 -9.00 -19.43 7.50
CA GLY A 28 -10.23 -20.13 7.90
C GLY A 28 -11.00 -19.47 9.04
N ALA A 29 -10.41 -18.52 9.77
CA ALA A 29 -11.15 -17.65 10.67
C ALA A 29 -11.86 -16.58 9.83
N HIS A 30 -13.04 -16.91 9.31
CA HIS A 30 -13.86 -15.94 8.60
C HIS A 30 -14.55 -15.01 9.59
N GLU A 31 -14.40 -13.71 9.39
CA GLU A 31 -15.28 -12.75 10.04
C GLU A 31 -16.70 -12.93 9.48
N ALA A 32 -17.70 -12.85 10.38
CA ALA A 32 -19.07 -12.87 9.93
C ALA A 32 -19.31 -11.72 8.95
N MET A 33 -19.89 -12.03 7.78
CA MET A 33 -20.29 -10.99 6.83
C MET A 33 -21.33 -10.10 7.49
N MET A 34 -21.04 -8.80 7.54
CA MET A 34 -22.03 -7.83 7.98
C MET A 34 -23.15 -7.77 6.96
N GLN A 35 -24.40 -7.79 7.44
CA GLN A 35 -25.54 -7.58 6.57
C GLN A 35 -25.51 -6.14 6.04
N GLY A 36 -25.45 -6.02 4.72
CA GLY A 36 -25.52 -4.76 4.00
C GLY A 36 -26.85 -4.57 3.28
N ARG A 37 -26.98 -3.47 2.56
CA ARG A 37 -28.14 -3.15 1.72
C ARG A 37 -28.32 -4.16 0.57
N PHE A 38 -27.25 -4.77 0.10
CA PHE A 38 -27.24 -5.64 -1.07
C PHE A 38 -26.92 -7.07 -0.68
N SER A 39 -27.62 -8.02 -1.32
CA SER A 39 -27.27 -9.45 -1.30
C SER A 39 -26.26 -9.76 -2.41
N PRO A 40 -25.47 -10.86 -2.31
CA PRO A 40 -24.49 -11.25 -3.33
C PRO A 40 -25.16 -11.89 -4.56
N THR A 41 -26.16 -11.22 -5.12
CA THR A 41 -26.86 -11.62 -6.34
C THR A 41 -26.89 -10.47 -7.33
N TRP A 42 -26.88 -10.78 -8.62
CA TRP A 42 -26.95 -9.77 -9.67
C TRP A 42 -28.26 -8.95 -9.62
N GLU A 43 -29.38 -9.58 -9.24
CA GLU A 43 -30.65 -8.88 -9.06
C GLU A 43 -30.53 -7.76 -8.02
N SER A 44 -29.94 -8.09 -6.87
CA SER A 44 -29.74 -7.12 -5.81
C SER A 44 -28.73 -6.02 -6.20
N LEU A 45 -27.60 -6.40 -6.82
CA LEU A 45 -26.54 -5.47 -7.20
C LEU A 45 -26.97 -4.51 -8.33
N LYS A 46 -27.86 -4.92 -9.24
CA LYS A 46 -28.44 -4.03 -10.27
C LYS A 46 -29.28 -2.89 -9.67
N GLY A 47 -29.74 -3.03 -8.44
CA GLY A 47 -30.43 -1.98 -7.70
C GLY A 47 -29.51 -0.87 -7.15
N TYR A 48 -28.19 -0.93 -7.41
CA TYR A 48 -27.26 0.12 -7.00
C TYR A 48 -27.48 1.38 -7.85
N GLU A 49 -27.64 2.49 -7.17
CA GLU A 49 -27.66 3.81 -7.77
C GLU A 49 -26.49 4.63 -7.29
N THR A 50 -25.80 5.28 -8.22
CA THR A 50 -24.69 6.18 -7.88
C THR A 50 -25.22 7.32 -7.00
N PRO A 51 -24.65 7.54 -5.81
CA PRO A 51 -25.10 8.60 -4.91
C PRO A 51 -25.06 9.98 -5.56
N GLU A 52 -26.05 10.79 -5.28
CA GLU A 52 -26.13 12.16 -5.82
C GLU A 52 -24.92 13.02 -5.43
N TRP A 53 -24.44 12.87 -4.20
CA TRP A 53 -23.24 13.59 -3.75
C TRP A 53 -22.03 13.31 -4.64
N PHE A 54 -21.84 12.06 -5.11
CA PHE A 54 -20.72 11.69 -5.98
C PHE A 54 -20.88 12.29 -7.37
N ARG A 55 -22.10 12.23 -7.92
CA ARG A 55 -22.42 12.86 -9.20
C ARG A 55 -22.21 14.38 -9.18
N ASN A 56 -22.49 15.02 -8.04
CA ASN A 56 -22.35 16.47 -7.86
C ASN A 56 -20.93 16.89 -7.49
N ALA A 57 -20.13 16.02 -6.90
CA ALA A 57 -18.78 16.32 -6.44
C ALA A 57 -17.81 16.72 -7.58
N LYS A 58 -17.90 16.08 -8.73
CA LYS A 58 -17.13 16.33 -9.98
C LYS A 58 -15.62 16.18 -9.85
N PHE A 59 -15.02 16.51 -8.71
CA PHE A 59 -13.58 16.49 -8.49
C PHE A 59 -13.19 15.78 -7.20
N GLY A 60 -12.33 14.79 -7.34
CA GLY A 60 -11.68 14.08 -6.24
C GLY A 60 -10.23 13.81 -6.57
N ILE A 61 -9.45 13.44 -5.58
CA ILE A 61 -8.04 13.11 -5.72
C ILE A 61 -7.80 11.69 -5.23
N TRP A 62 -6.93 10.99 -5.93
CA TRP A 62 -6.46 9.67 -5.56
C TRP A 62 -4.95 9.69 -5.31
N ALA A 63 -4.52 9.34 -4.10
CA ALA A 63 -3.12 9.11 -3.80
C ALA A 63 -2.78 7.64 -4.09
N HIS A 64 -2.27 7.39 -5.27
CA HIS A 64 -1.74 6.09 -5.70
C HIS A 64 -0.27 5.96 -5.27
N TRP A 65 -0.06 5.87 -3.96
CA TRP A 65 1.25 5.99 -3.35
C TRP A 65 1.51 4.88 -2.35
N GLY A 66 2.67 4.23 -2.48
CA GLY A 66 3.11 3.12 -1.67
C GLY A 66 4.57 2.75 -1.94
N PRO A 67 5.03 1.56 -1.55
CA PRO A 67 6.42 1.13 -1.68
C PRO A 67 7.00 1.17 -3.10
N GLN A 68 6.17 1.09 -4.13
CA GLN A 68 6.60 1.20 -5.53
C GLN A 68 7.30 2.54 -5.83
N CYS A 69 7.06 3.59 -5.04
CA CYS A 69 7.70 4.89 -5.22
C CYS A 69 9.19 4.89 -4.85
N VAL A 70 9.67 3.90 -4.10
CA VAL A 70 11.09 3.81 -3.70
C VAL A 70 12.00 3.69 -4.91
N GLU A 71 11.67 2.78 -5.82
CA GLU A 71 12.46 2.64 -7.06
C GLU A 71 12.04 3.63 -8.15
N GLY A 72 10.79 4.07 -8.14
CA GLY A 72 10.27 5.05 -9.09
C GLY A 72 10.27 4.58 -10.56
N SER A 73 10.25 3.27 -10.81
CA SER A 73 10.28 2.68 -12.16
C SER A 73 8.92 2.20 -12.66
N GLY A 74 7.85 2.81 -12.18
CA GLY A 74 6.46 2.50 -12.52
C GLY A 74 5.70 1.94 -11.34
N ASP A 75 4.36 2.03 -11.40
CA ASP A 75 3.50 1.61 -10.29
C ASP A 75 3.36 0.07 -10.19
N TRP A 76 3.58 -0.66 -11.28
CA TRP A 76 3.58 -2.13 -11.30
C TRP A 76 4.96 -2.74 -11.00
N MET A 77 5.85 -1.96 -10.44
CA MET A 77 7.22 -2.31 -10.15
C MET A 77 7.36 -3.65 -9.43
N ALA A 78 6.56 -3.92 -8.41
CA ALA A 78 6.62 -5.13 -7.60
C ALA A 78 6.42 -6.43 -8.41
N ARG A 79 5.72 -6.36 -9.54
CA ARG A 79 5.55 -7.47 -10.48
C ARG A 79 6.59 -7.41 -11.60
N GLU A 80 6.75 -6.25 -12.22
CA GLU A 80 7.52 -6.11 -13.45
C GLU A 80 9.02 -6.27 -13.23
N MET A 81 9.53 -6.01 -12.04
CA MET A 81 10.94 -6.26 -11.71
C MET A 81 11.36 -7.73 -11.87
N TYR A 82 10.40 -8.66 -11.86
CA TYR A 82 10.65 -10.10 -12.08
C TYR A 82 10.42 -10.55 -13.53
N ILE A 83 10.02 -9.65 -14.43
CA ILE A 83 9.84 -9.94 -15.86
C ILE A 83 11.14 -9.59 -16.57
N GLU A 84 11.93 -10.60 -16.94
CA GLU A 84 13.22 -10.42 -17.61
C GLU A 84 13.10 -9.56 -18.86
N GLY A 85 13.99 -8.58 -18.97
CA GLY A 85 14.04 -7.66 -20.09
C GLY A 85 13.08 -6.46 -19.99
N SER A 86 12.15 -6.44 -19.02
CA SER A 86 11.30 -5.28 -18.77
C SER A 86 12.11 -4.05 -18.32
N LYS A 87 11.50 -2.86 -18.41
CA LYS A 87 12.13 -1.63 -17.92
C LYS A 87 12.42 -1.73 -16.41
N ALA A 88 11.46 -2.21 -15.63
CA ALA A 88 11.58 -2.35 -14.19
C ALA A 88 12.65 -3.39 -13.81
N TRP A 89 12.72 -4.52 -14.53
CA TRP A 89 13.75 -5.55 -14.33
C TRP A 89 15.18 -4.98 -14.53
N LYS A 90 15.40 -4.22 -15.62
CA LYS A 90 16.68 -3.58 -15.91
C LYS A 90 17.05 -2.55 -14.86
N HIS A 91 16.09 -1.66 -14.50
CA HIS A 91 16.26 -0.64 -13.49
C HIS A 91 16.63 -1.23 -12.14
N HIS A 92 15.92 -2.25 -11.69
CA HIS A 92 16.18 -2.91 -10.41
C HIS A 92 17.60 -3.51 -10.39
N ARG A 93 18.00 -4.24 -11.44
CA ARG A 93 19.34 -4.84 -11.52
C ARG A 93 20.45 -3.81 -11.49
N GLU A 94 20.26 -2.70 -12.15
CA GLU A 94 21.25 -1.62 -12.22
C GLU A 94 21.45 -0.93 -10.86
N HIS A 95 20.36 -0.70 -10.11
CA HIS A 95 20.40 0.14 -8.91
C HIS A 95 20.40 -0.66 -7.60
N TYR A 96 19.85 -1.85 -7.60
CA TYR A 96 19.66 -2.65 -6.38
C TYR A 96 20.30 -4.05 -6.43
N GLY A 97 20.56 -4.58 -7.60
CA GLY A 97 21.16 -5.88 -7.81
C GLY A 97 20.23 -6.92 -8.40
N HIS A 98 20.67 -8.18 -8.39
CA HIS A 98 19.90 -9.28 -8.96
C HIS A 98 18.66 -9.59 -8.11
N GLN A 99 17.52 -9.84 -8.74
CA GLN A 99 16.22 -10.09 -8.08
C GLN A 99 16.24 -11.32 -7.15
N ALA A 100 17.14 -12.28 -7.38
CA ALA A 100 17.32 -13.43 -6.50
C ALA A 100 18.06 -13.09 -5.18
N GLU A 101 18.78 -11.96 -5.15
CA GLU A 101 19.53 -11.48 -3.98
C GLU A 101 18.80 -10.33 -3.28
N VAL A 102 18.24 -9.42 -4.08
CA VAL A 102 17.46 -8.27 -3.60
C VAL A 102 16.09 -8.33 -4.27
N GLY A 103 15.09 -8.81 -3.57
CA GLY A 103 13.72 -8.86 -4.03
C GLY A 103 12.91 -7.65 -3.56
N PHE A 104 11.64 -7.57 -3.99
CA PHE A 104 10.77 -6.46 -3.59
C PHE A 104 10.60 -6.38 -2.06
N LYS A 105 10.62 -7.51 -1.37
CA LYS A 105 10.63 -7.56 0.10
C LYS A 105 11.78 -6.77 0.74
N ASP A 106 12.90 -6.63 0.02
CA ASP A 106 14.06 -5.87 0.48
C ASP A 106 13.93 -4.37 0.18
N ILE A 107 13.02 -4.00 -0.71
CA ILE A 107 12.64 -2.62 -1.02
C ILE A 107 11.66 -2.07 0.02
N LEU A 108 10.77 -2.90 0.56
CA LEU A 108 9.75 -2.47 1.53
C LEU A 108 10.32 -1.70 2.73
N PRO A 109 11.45 -2.12 3.37
CA PRO A 109 12.04 -1.36 4.47
C PRO A 109 12.58 0.01 4.09
N LEU A 110 12.78 0.28 2.79
CA LEU A 110 13.26 1.57 2.29
C LEU A 110 12.13 2.60 2.12
N PHE A 111 10.90 2.14 2.10
CA PHE A 111 9.71 3.00 2.12
C PHE A 111 9.51 3.55 3.53
N LYS A 112 10.02 4.75 3.81
CA LYS A 112 10.04 5.34 5.17
C LYS A 112 8.92 6.33 5.42
N ALA A 113 8.39 6.98 4.39
CA ALA A 113 7.37 8.02 4.51
C ALA A 113 7.76 9.13 5.52
N GLU A 114 9.04 9.55 5.56
CA GLU A 114 9.55 10.53 6.52
C GLU A 114 8.89 11.90 6.35
N ASN A 115 8.68 12.30 5.10
CA ASN A 115 8.14 13.62 4.77
C ASN A 115 6.62 13.60 4.53
N TRP A 116 5.97 12.48 4.82
CA TRP A 116 4.54 12.34 4.61
C TRP A 116 3.76 13.07 5.72
N ASP A 117 3.04 14.09 5.31
CA ASP A 117 2.14 14.88 6.15
C ASP A 117 0.74 14.83 5.55
N PRO A 118 -0.09 13.87 5.96
CA PRO A 118 -1.43 13.69 5.38
C PRO A 118 -2.34 14.88 5.65
N ASP A 119 -2.21 15.53 6.81
CA ASP A 119 -3.04 16.66 7.17
C ASP A 119 -2.80 17.86 6.24
N LYS A 120 -1.54 18.20 6.02
CA LYS A 120 -1.14 19.28 5.10
C LYS A 120 -1.56 18.98 3.66
N LEU A 121 -1.36 17.74 3.20
CA LEU A 121 -1.71 17.33 1.84
C LEU A 121 -3.22 17.38 1.62
N VAL A 122 -4.02 16.83 2.54
CA VAL A 122 -5.48 16.81 2.41
C VAL A 122 -6.06 18.22 2.56
N ALA A 123 -5.51 19.07 3.42
CA ALA A 123 -5.86 20.49 3.49
C ALA A 123 -5.64 21.18 2.14
N TYR A 124 -4.52 20.92 1.49
CA TYR A 124 -4.22 21.43 0.15
C TYR A 124 -5.22 20.89 -0.88
N TYR A 125 -5.52 19.60 -0.89
CA TYR A 125 -6.52 19.02 -1.80
C TYR A 125 -7.90 19.66 -1.63
N LYS A 126 -8.30 19.91 -0.39
CA LYS A 126 -9.52 20.63 -0.09
C LYS A 126 -9.49 22.06 -0.64
N SER A 127 -8.38 22.76 -0.49
CA SER A 127 -8.24 24.16 -0.93
C SER A 127 -8.35 24.34 -2.44
N ILE A 128 -7.97 23.31 -3.21
CA ILE A 128 -8.09 23.33 -4.68
C ILE A 128 -9.43 22.76 -5.19
N GLY A 129 -10.39 22.47 -4.30
CA GLY A 129 -11.75 22.11 -4.65
C GLY A 129 -12.07 20.61 -4.64
N ALA A 130 -11.18 19.75 -4.16
CA ALA A 130 -11.50 18.33 -4.02
C ALA A 130 -12.67 18.12 -3.03
N GLN A 131 -13.56 17.19 -3.37
CA GLN A 131 -14.75 16.85 -2.57
C GLN A 131 -14.61 15.46 -1.94
N TYR A 132 -13.75 14.62 -2.49
CA TYR A 132 -13.44 13.30 -1.98
C TYR A 132 -11.98 12.94 -2.26
N PHE A 133 -11.48 12.00 -1.48
CA PHE A 133 -10.10 11.54 -1.53
C PHE A 133 -10.04 10.02 -1.43
N PHE A 134 -9.28 9.38 -2.31
CA PHE A 134 -8.98 7.96 -2.25
C PHE A 134 -7.53 7.74 -1.89
N ALA A 135 -7.28 6.81 -0.99
CA ALA A 135 -5.94 6.33 -0.68
C ALA A 135 -5.75 4.89 -1.13
N LEU A 136 -4.53 4.57 -1.52
CA LEU A 136 -4.12 3.19 -1.75
C LEU A 136 -4.07 2.45 -0.42
N GLY A 137 -4.78 1.34 -0.32
CA GLY A 137 -4.68 0.42 0.81
C GLY A 137 -3.69 -0.71 0.54
N ASN A 138 -3.79 -1.32 -0.63
CA ASN A 138 -2.95 -2.43 -1.07
C ASN A 138 -2.77 -2.37 -2.58
N HIS A 139 -1.65 -2.86 -3.10
CA HIS A 139 -1.33 -2.85 -4.53
C HIS A 139 -0.78 -4.21 -4.99
N HIS A 140 -0.10 -4.25 -6.13
CA HIS A 140 0.54 -5.45 -6.69
C HIS A 140 1.61 -6.08 -5.79
N ASP A 141 2.15 -5.31 -4.86
CA ASP A 141 3.12 -5.76 -3.88
C ASP A 141 2.50 -6.59 -2.75
N ASN A 142 1.18 -6.59 -2.67
CA ASN A 142 0.44 -7.21 -1.57
C ASN A 142 0.89 -6.72 -0.18
N PHE A 143 1.30 -5.45 -0.10
CA PHE A 143 1.71 -4.79 1.12
C PHE A 143 0.58 -3.92 1.66
N ASP A 144 0.14 -4.19 2.88
CA ASP A 144 -0.94 -3.44 3.51
C ASP A 144 -0.44 -2.12 4.09
N LEU A 145 -1.03 -1.01 3.64
CA LEU A 145 -0.68 0.33 4.12
C LEU A 145 -1.42 0.73 5.41
N TRP A 146 -1.85 -0.26 6.19
CA TRP A 146 -2.53 -0.07 7.49
C TRP A 146 -2.06 -1.11 8.51
N ASP A 147 -2.51 -0.97 9.75
CA ASP A 147 -2.29 -1.95 10.82
C ASP A 147 -3.12 -3.22 10.59
N SER A 148 -2.71 -4.00 9.60
CA SER A 148 -3.39 -5.23 9.21
C SER A 148 -3.18 -6.34 10.23
N LYS A 149 -4.27 -6.93 10.70
CA LYS A 149 -4.25 -8.13 11.53
C LYS A 149 -4.15 -9.43 10.72
N TYR A 150 -4.26 -9.35 9.39
CA TYR A 150 -4.35 -10.53 8.52
C TYR A 150 -3.02 -10.92 7.90
N GLN A 151 -2.09 -10.00 7.79
CA GLN A 151 -0.75 -10.30 7.29
C GLN A 151 0.33 -9.44 7.96
N PRO A 152 1.58 -9.98 8.06
CA PRO A 152 2.71 -9.25 8.65
C PRO A 152 3.32 -8.20 7.72
N TRP A 153 3.11 -8.34 6.40
CA TRP A 153 3.61 -7.43 5.38
C TRP A 153 2.74 -6.17 5.34
N ASN A 154 2.98 -5.28 6.30
CA ASN A 154 2.21 -4.05 6.43
C ASN A 154 3.09 -2.88 6.91
N SER A 155 2.58 -1.67 6.75
CA SER A 155 3.30 -0.44 7.02
C SER A 155 3.54 -0.13 8.51
N MET A 156 2.88 -0.85 9.43
CA MET A 156 3.19 -0.76 10.85
C MET A 156 4.42 -1.59 11.20
N ASN A 157 4.56 -2.76 10.58
CA ASN A 157 5.65 -3.70 10.88
C ASN A 157 6.93 -3.36 10.12
N ILE A 158 6.82 -2.85 8.90
CA ILE A 158 7.92 -2.70 7.94
C ILE A 158 7.90 -1.28 7.36
N GLY A 159 9.08 -0.72 7.16
CA GLY A 159 9.25 0.56 6.48
C GLY A 159 8.88 1.76 7.33
N PRO A 160 7.70 2.40 7.13
CA PRO A 160 7.35 3.64 7.80
C PRO A 160 7.03 3.47 9.29
N HIS A 161 6.64 2.28 9.73
CA HIS A 161 6.12 2.02 11.07
C HIS A 161 4.95 2.95 11.45
N LYS A 162 4.08 3.19 10.48
CA LYS A 162 2.91 4.07 10.57
C LYS A 162 1.71 3.39 9.91
N ASP A 163 0.52 3.61 10.46
CA ASP A 163 -0.73 3.32 9.78
C ASP A 163 -1.03 4.42 8.76
N ILE A 164 -0.55 4.24 7.54
CA ILE A 164 -0.68 5.21 6.44
C ILE A 164 -2.15 5.43 6.11
N LEU A 165 -2.92 4.36 6.00
CA LEU A 165 -4.33 4.46 5.65
C LEU A 165 -5.14 5.21 6.71
N ARG A 166 -4.85 4.95 7.98
CA ARG A 166 -5.46 5.66 9.12
C ARG A 166 -5.13 7.16 9.06
N GLY A 167 -3.87 7.50 8.82
CA GLY A 167 -3.45 8.89 8.72
C GLY A 167 -4.20 9.65 7.61
N TRP A 168 -4.35 9.03 6.44
CA TRP A 168 -5.15 9.59 5.36
C TRP A 168 -6.63 9.74 5.73
N ALA A 169 -7.23 8.72 6.33
CA ALA A 169 -8.63 8.74 6.73
C ALA A 169 -8.93 9.83 7.76
N ASP A 170 -8.07 9.97 8.76
CA ASP A 170 -8.23 10.99 9.80
C ASP A 170 -8.06 12.41 9.24
N ALA A 171 -7.09 12.61 8.34
CA ALA A 171 -6.94 13.89 7.64
C ALA A 171 -8.16 14.22 6.77
N ALA A 172 -8.66 13.25 6.00
CA ALA A 172 -9.86 13.44 5.19
C ALA A 172 -11.07 13.86 6.03
N ARG A 173 -11.28 13.22 7.17
CA ARG A 173 -12.36 13.57 8.12
C ARG A 173 -12.20 14.97 8.68
N ARG A 174 -10.99 15.36 9.12
CA ARG A 174 -10.72 16.70 9.65
C ARG A 174 -11.03 17.80 8.64
N HIS A 175 -10.72 17.56 7.37
CA HIS A 175 -10.93 18.55 6.30
C HIS A 175 -12.25 18.37 5.56
N GLY A 176 -13.15 17.51 6.04
CA GLY A 176 -14.49 17.33 5.48
C GLY A 176 -14.52 16.75 4.07
N LEU A 177 -13.52 15.94 3.70
CA LEU A 177 -13.53 15.15 2.48
C LEU A 177 -14.13 13.77 2.73
N ARG A 178 -14.91 13.28 1.78
CA ARG A 178 -15.28 11.86 1.76
C ARG A 178 -14.06 11.02 1.44
N PHE A 179 -13.95 9.87 2.10
CA PHE A 179 -12.79 9.01 2.03
C PHE A 179 -13.12 7.65 1.43
N GLY A 180 -12.29 7.19 0.53
CA GLY A 180 -12.33 5.86 -0.06
C GLY A 180 -10.96 5.18 -0.04
N VAL A 181 -10.96 3.87 -0.26
CA VAL A 181 -9.77 3.01 -0.29
C VAL A 181 -9.77 2.19 -1.56
N SER A 182 -8.61 2.05 -2.19
CA SER A 182 -8.37 1.17 -3.34
C SER A 182 -7.36 0.09 -3.04
#